data_b0ad606306ffdf91a96ab05dcec174ab
#
_entry.id   b0ad606306ffdf91a96ab05dcec174ab
#
_cell.length_a   1.000
_cell.length_b   1.000
_cell.length_c   1.000
_cell.angle_alpha   90.00
_cell.angle_beta   90.00
_cell.angle_gamma   90.00
#
_symmetry.space_group_name_H-M   'P 1'
#
loop_
_entity.id
_entity.type
_entity.pdbx_description
1 polymer ?
#
loop_
_entity_poly.entity_id
_entity_poly.type
_entity_poly.pdbx_seq_one_letter_code
_entity_poly.pdbx_strand_id
1 'polypeptide(L)'
;MKLTSPVLLLVLLAVAGCGGGSDDSFTKDYNEAVKPLSELQTGGGTSAAQFDKLADRTGETRDNLADLDSPSDAQDEMDKLLAGLDSVTQDLNGVADAIRSKDPVKQQDAAKQLVKSSAEVQQAETALKQAVEG
;
A
#
# COMPACT_ATOMS: atom_id res chain seq x y z
N MET A 1 -23.50 -18.66 -5.99
CA MET A 1 -22.11 -18.52 -6.46
C MET A 1 -21.24 -18.05 -5.30
N LYS A 2 -20.41 -18.93 -4.81
CA LYS A 2 -19.40 -18.54 -3.82
C LYS A 2 -18.32 -17.79 -4.58
N LEU A 3 -18.36 -16.48 -4.55
CA LEU A 3 -17.22 -15.63 -4.88
C LEU A 3 -16.20 -15.88 -3.78
N THR A 4 -15.32 -16.81 -4.00
CA THR A 4 -14.04 -16.83 -3.32
C THR A 4 -13.33 -15.57 -3.78
N SER A 5 -13.60 -14.47 -3.09
CA SER A 5 -12.81 -13.26 -3.24
C SER A 5 -11.37 -13.68 -2.94
N PRO A 6 -10.45 -13.53 -3.87
CA PRO A 6 -9.07 -13.54 -3.48
C PRO A 6 -8.95 -12.41 -2.45
N VAL A 7 -8.80 -12.79 -1.22
CA VAL A 7 -8.32 -11.86 -0.20
C VAL A 7 -7.06 -11.30 -0.82
N LEU A 8 -7.16 -10.07 -1.29
CA LEU A 8 -6.02 -9.31 -1.75
C LEU A 8 -5.18 -9.14 -0.49
N LEU A 9 -4.34 -10.16 -0.27
CA LEU A 9 -3.31 -10.11 0.74
C LEU A 9 -2.34 -9.05 0.22
N LEU A 10 -2.63 -7.81 0.57
CA LEU A 10 -1.63 -6.75 0.54
C LEU A 10 -0.61 -7.17 1.60
N VAL A 11 0.25 -8.11 1.22
CA VAL A 11 1.40 -8.46 2.02
C VAL A 11 2.34 -7.27 1.91
N LEU A 12 2.04 -6.26 2.71
CA LEU A 12 3.08 -5.34 3.12
C LEU A 12 4.07 -6.20 3.87
N LEU A 13 5.08 -6.63 3.15
CA LEU A 13 6.25 -7.23 3.75
C LEU A 13 6.75 -6.24 4.79
N ALA A 14 6.39 -6.50 6.04
CA ALA A 14 7.14 -5.92 7.13
C ALA A 14 8.60 -6.25 6.82
N VAL A 15 9.34 -5.24 6.45
CA VAL A 15 10.78 -5.35 6.29
C VAL A 15 11.34 -5.60 7.69
N ALA A 16 11.22 -6.82 8.17
CA ALA A 16 12.02 -7.29 9.29
C ALA A 16 13.45 -7.42 8.73
N GLY A 17 14.04 -6.27 8.43
CA GLY A 17 15.42 -6.19 8.01
C GLY A 17 16.33 -6.38 9.19
N CYS A 18 16.73 -7.59 9.49
CA CYS A 18 18.02 -7.84 10.14
C CYS A 18 19.10 -7.53 9.09
N GLY A 19 19.48 -6.28 8.95
CA GLY A 19 20.57 -5.89 8.10
C GLY A 19 21.29 -4.72 8.75
N GLY A 20 22.47 -4.92 9.31
CA GLY A 20 23.32 -3.83 9.75
C GLY A 20 23.70 -2.96 8.54
N GLY A 21 22.88 -1.93 8.25
CA GLY A 21 23.21 -0.86 7.32
C GLY A 21 23.23 0.46 8.07
N SER A 22 23.89 1.47 7.53
CA SER A 22 24.05 2.80 8.13
C SER A 22 22.75 3.59 8.30
N ASP A 23 21.57 3.06 7.88
CA ASP A 23 20.28 3.73 7.87
C ASP A 23 19.23 3.05 8.75
N ASP A 24 19.63 2.54 9.92
CA ASP A 24 18.73 1.91 10.88
C ASP A 24 17.60 2.86 11.32
N SER A 25 17.89 4.18 11.42
CA SER A 25 16.89 5.18 11.78
C SER A 25 15.83 5.35 10.69
N PHE A 26 16.22 5.37 9.43
CA PHE A 26 15.27 5.43 8.31
C PHE A 26 14.38 4.20 8.27
N THR A 27 14.95 3.01 8.41
CA THR A 27 14.20 1.75 8.45
C THR A 27 13.18 1.73 9.59
N LYS A 28 13.56 2.21 10.76
CA LYS A 28 12.66 2.33 11.91
C LYS A 28 11.51 3.28 11.62
N ASP A 29 11.81 4.47 11.14
CA ASP A 29 10.82 5.50 10.81
C ASP A 29 9.88 5.03 9.70
N TYR A 30 10.42 4.33 8.69
CA TYR A 30 9.62 3.69 7.64
C TYR A 30 8.63 2.68 8.21
N ASN A 31 9.08 1.78 9.08
CA ASN A 31 8.23 0.77 9.70
C ASN A 31 7.12 1.40 10.56
N GLU A 32 7.41 2.49 11.24
CA GLU A 32 6.39 3.24 11.99
C GLU A 32 5.39 3.92 11.04
N ALA A 33 5.86 4.47 9.92
CA ALA A 33 5.01 5.13 8.93
C ALA A 33 4.01 4.19 8.26
N VAL A 34 4.40 2.94 8.00
CA VAL A 34 3.52 1.93 7.37
C VAL A 34 2.62 1.19 8.37
N LYS A 35 2.77 1.42 9.65
CA LYS A 35 2.00 0.76 10.71
C LYS A 35 0.48 0.87 10.55
N PRO A 36 -0.11 2.02 10.15
CA PRO A 36 -1.55 2.10 9.91
C PRO A 36 -2.07 1.07 8.91
N LEU A 37 -1.28 0.69 7.91
CA LEU A 37 -1.67 -0.35 6.95
C LEU A 37 -1.58 -1.76 7.55
N SER A 38 -0.58 -2.04 8.38
CA SER A 38 -0.42 -3.35 8.99
C SER A 38 -1.56 -3.66 9.99
N GLU A 39 -2.09 -2.65 10.65
CA GLU A 39 -3.20 -2.81 11.60
C GLU A 39 -4.52 -3.18 10.91
N LEU A 40 -4.68 -2.88 9.63
CA LEU A 40 -5.88 -3.19 8.86
C LEU A 40 -5.94 -4.63 8.33
N GLN A 41 -4.83 -5.33 8.30
CA GLN A 41 -4.77 -6.70 7.76
C GLN A 41 -5.54 -7.73 8.58
N THR A 42 -5.91 -7.41 9.80
CA THR A 42 -6.64 -8.29 10.71
C THR A 42 -8.16 -8.16 10.63
N GLY A 43 -8.69 -7.17 9.90
CA GLY A 43 -10.12 -6.91 9.76
C GLY A 43 -10.64 -7.26 8.37
N GLY A 44 -10.70 -8.56 8.03
CA GLY A 44 -11.17 -9.00 6.71
C GLY A 44 -12.62 -8.63 6.45
N GLY A 45 -12.86 -7.60 5.66
CA GLY A 45 -14.19 -7.25 5.20
C GLY A 45 -14.17 -6.78 3.75
N THR A 46 -15.33 -6.90 3.10
CA THR A 46 -15.55 -6.58 1.68
C THR A 46 -16.59 -5.50 1.48
N SER A 47 -16.95 -4.75 2.54
CA SER A 47 -17.91 -3.66 2.44
C SER A 47 -17.26 -2.39 1.88
N ALA A 48 -18.06 -1.55 1.23
CA ALA A 48 -17.60 -0.25 0.73
C ALA A 48 -16.96 0.60 1.85
N ALA A 49 -17.54 0.59 3.05
CA ALA A 49 -17.02 1.34 4.20
C ALA A 49 -15.60 0.85 4.62
N GLN A 50 -15.31 -0.42 4.46
CA GLN A 50 -13.98 -0.96 4.75
C GLN A 50 -12.95 -0.54 3.71
N PHE A 51 -13.33 -0.50 2.44
CA PHE A 51 -12.47 0.04 1.38
C PHE A 51 -12.21 1.53 1.56
N ASP A 52 -13.19 2.30 2.01
CA ASP A 52 -12.99 3.72 2.36
C ASP A 52 -11.97 3.87 3.50
N LYS A 53 -12.10 3.08 4.57
CA LYS A 53 -11.14 3.09 5.67
C LYS A 53 -9.73 2.71 5.22
N LEU A 54 -9.63 1.71 4.35
CA LEU A 54 -8.35 1.28 3.80
C LEU A 54 -7.74 2.39 2.93
N ALA A 55 -8.55 3.10 2.16
CA ALA A 55 -8.10 4.26 1.39
C ALA A 55 -7.59 5.39 2.31
N ASP A 56 -8.30 5.69 3.39
CA ASP A 56 -7.89 6.70 4.37
C ASP A 56 -6.56 6.32 5.02
N ARG A 57 -6.39 5.06 5.41
CA ARG A 57 -5.15 4.57 6.02
C ARG A 57 -3.99 4.54 5.04
N THR A 58 -4.25 4.21 3.80
CA THR A 58 -3.24 4.26 2.73
C THR A 58 -2.79 5.70 2.49
N GLY A 59 -3.71 6.65 2.45
CA GLY A 59 -3.41 8.08 2.36
C GLY A 59 -2.61 8.59 3.54
N GLU A 60 -2.98 8.21 4.76
CA GLU A 60 -2.23 8.53 5.97
C GLU A 60 -0.79 7.97 5.92
N THR A 61 -0.63 6.75 5.53
CA THR A 61 0.69 6.11 5.34
C THR A 61 1.51 6.86 4.30
N ARG A 62 0.90 7.21 3.18
CA ARG A 62 1.55 7.99 2.12
C ARG A 62 2.08 9.30 2.67
N ASP A 63 1.28 10.04 3.43
CA ASP A 63 1.68 11.32 4.02
C ASP A 63 2.79 11.14 5.06
N ASN A 64 2.71 10.11 5.90
CA ASN A 64 3.75 9.78 6.86
C ASN A 64 5.08 9.46 6.17
N LEU A 65 5.05 8.72 5.06
CA LEU A 65 6.25 8.41 4.27
C LEU A 65 6.81 9.64 3.58
N ALA A 66 5.95 10.55 3.11
CA ALA A 66 6.38 11.80 2.48
C ALA A 66 7.14 12.72 3.45
N ASP A 67 6.89 12.62 4.74
CA ASP A 67 7.56 13.39 5.79
C ASP A 67 8.93 12.80 6.20
N LEU A 68 9.28 11.61 5.72
CA LEU A 68 10.56 10.99 6.02
C LEU A 68 11.70 11.58 5.19
N ASP A 69 12.85 11.75 5.83
CA ASP A 69 14.10 12.09 5.15
C ASP A 69 14.69 10.83 4.51
N SER A 70 14.40 10.63 3.23
CA SER A 70 14.95 9.50 2.49
C SER A 70 16.43 9.70 2.19
N PRO A 71 17.26 8.65 2.26
CA PRO A 71 18.62 8.72 1.75
C PRO A 71 18.64 9.20 0.30
N SER A 72 19.64 9.99 -0.08
CA SER A 72 19.73 10.60 -1.42
C SER A 72 19.68 9.56 -2.54
N ASP A 73 20.23 8.38 -2.31
CA ASP A 73 20.26 7.28 -3.28
C ASP A 73 18.91 6.55 -3.39
N ALA A 74 17.97 6.82 -2.47
CA ALA A 74 16.67 6.17 -2.41
C ALA A 74 15.50 7.13 -2.70
N GLN A 75 15.76 8.39 -3.02
CA GLN A 75 14.71 9.38 -3.23
C GLN A 75 13.80 9.05 -4.43
N ASP A 76 14.38 8.60 -5.54
CA ASP A 76 13.62 8.24 -6.73
C ASP A 76 12.68 7.05 -6.44
N GLU A 77 13.15 6.08 -5.70
CA GLU A 77 12.35 4.92 -5.28
C GLU A 77 11.26 5.32 -4.29
N MET A 78 11.56 6.23 -3.38
CA MET A 78 10.53 6.78 -2.47
C MET A 78 9.45 7.53 -3.25
N ASP A 79 9.82 8.35 -4.22
CA ASP A 79 8.85 9.07 -5.07
C ASP A 79 7.94 8.10 -5.83
N LYS A 80 8.48 7.01 -6.36
CA LYS A 80 7.70 5.95 -7.01
C LYS A 80 6.75 5.26 -6.03
N LEU A 81 7.21 4.99 -4.81
CA LEU A 81 6.38 4.40 -3.77
C LEU A 81 5.22 5.33 -3.39
N LEU A 82 5.49 6.62 -3.21
CA LEU A 82 4.46 7.61 -2.91
C LEU A 82 3.42 7.71 -4.04
N ALA A 83 3.85 7.74 -5.29
CA ALA A 83 2.97 7.74 -6.45
C ALA A 83 2.12 6.46 -6.53
N GLY A 84 2.73 5.31 -6.22
CA GLY A 84 2.02 4.02 -6.16
C GLY A 84 0.95 4.00 -5.07
N LEU A 85 1.25 4.54 -3.90
CA LEU A 85 0.29 4.65 -2.80
C LEU A 85 -0.87 5.60 -3.13
N ASP A 86 -0.62 6.70 -3.82
CA ASP A 86 -1.68 7.58 -4.34
C ASP A 86 -2.61 6.82 -5.30
N SER A 87 -2.04 6.01 -6.19
CA SER A 87 -2.82 5.17 -7.12
C SER A 87 -3.66 4.13 -6.38
N VAL A 88 -3.09 3.46 -5.37
CA VAL A 88 -3.82 2.50 -4.53
C VAL A 88 -4.96 3.18 -3.79
N THR A 89 -4.75 4.37 -3.25
CA THR A 89 -5.80 5.14 -2.57
C THR A 89 -6.97 5.45 -3.51
N GLN A 90 -6.68 5.88 -4.72
CA GLN A 90 -7.72 6.15 -5.74
C GLN A 90 -8.46 4.87 -6.13
N ASP A 91 -7.74 3.79 -6.33
CA ASP A 91 -8.32 2.50 -6.73
C ASP A 91 -9.17 1.89 -5.62
N LEU A 92 -8.77 2.04 -4.36
CA LEU A 92 -9.58 1.62 -3.20
C LEU A 92 -10.92 2.40 -3.13
N ASN A 93 -10.88 3.70 -3.35
CA ASN A 93 -12.09 4.52 -3.45
C ASN A 93 -12.95 4.08 -4.65
N GLY A 94 -12.33 3.75 -5.78
CA GLY A 94 -13.01 3.21 -6.95
C GLY A 94 -13.71 1.88 -6.67
N VAL A 95 -13.09 0.99 -5.90
CA VAL A 95 -13.72 -0.27 -5.47
C VAL A 95 -14.92 0.02 -4.56
N ALA A 96 -14.80 0.92 -3.60
CA ALA A 96 -15.91 1.30 -2.72
C ALA A 96 -17.10 1.83 -3.52
N ASP A 97 -16.85 2.71 -4.48
CA ASP A 97 -17.89 3.27 -5.35
C ASP A 97 -18.53 2.20 -6.25
N ALA A 98 -17.73 1.29 -6.79
CA ALA A 98 -18.22 0.17 -7.58
C ALA A 98 -19.14 -0.76 -6.76
N ILE A 99 -18.80 -1.02 -5.50
CA ILE A 99 -19.63 -1.80 -4.58
C ILE A 99 -20.96 -1.07 -4.33
N ARG A 100 -20.95 0.24 -4.11
CA ARG A 100 -22.15 1.05 -3.90
C ARG A 100 -23.04 1.07 -5.14
N SER A 101 -22.45 1.05 -6.32
CA SER A 101 -23.21 1.01 -7.59
C SER A 101 -23.90 -0.32 -7.85
N LYS A 102 -23.50 -1.38 -7.17
CA LYS A 102 -23.98 -2.77 -7.35
C LYS A 102 -23.83 -3.29 -8.79
N ASP A 103 -22.90 -2.73 -9.55
CA ASP A 103 -22.57 -3.13 -10.92
C ASP A 103 -21.39 -4.11 -10.91
N PRO A 104 -21.60 -5.39 -11.25
CA PRO A 104 -20.53 -6.39 -11.19
C PRO A 104 -19.39 -6.12 -12.17
N VAL A 105 -19.65 -5.48 -13.31
CA VAL A 105 -18.63 -5.12 -14.28
C VAL A 105 -17.70 -4.05 -13.70
N LYS A 106 -18.26 -3.01 -13.11
CA LYS A 106 -17.48 -1.96 -12.44
C LYS A 106 -16.66 -2.51 -11.28
N GLN A 107 -17.24 -3.43 -10.49
CA GLN A 107 -16.53 -4.08 -9.40
C GLN A 107 -15.33 -4.89 -9.90
N GLN A 108 -15.50 -5.63 -10.99
CA GLN A 108 -14.42 -6.40 -11.59
C GLN A 108 -13.32 -5.50 -12.13
N ASP A 109 -13.67 -4.43 -12.83
CA ASP A 109 -12.69 -3.50 -13.39
C ASP A 109 -11.94 -2.75 -12.29
N ALA A 110 -12.63 -2.30 -11.25
CA ALA A 110 -12.02 -1.64 -10.10
C ALA A 110 -11.05 -2.60 -9.36
N ALA A 111 -11.43 -3.86 -9.19
CA ALA A 111 -10.57 -4.87 -8.57
C ALA A 111 -9.29 -5.11 -9.39
N LYS A 112 -9.39 -5.16 -10.70
CA LYS A 112 -8.21 -5.30 -11.60
C LYS A 112 -7.27 -4.12 -11.47
N GLN A 113 -7.79 -2.90 -11.42
CA GLN A 113 -6.97 -1.70 -11.24
C GLN A 113 -6.25 -1.72 -9.90
N LEU A 114 -6.95 -2.10 -8.83
CA LEU A 114 -6.35 -2.21 -7.51
C LEU A 114 -5.23 -3.26 -7.46
N VAL A 115 -5.41 -4.40 -8.10
CA VAL A 115 -4.36 -5.44 -8.22
C VAL A 115 -3.12 -4.87 -8.92
N LYS A 116 -3.31 -4.12 -9.99
CA LYS A 116 -2.22 -3.51 -10.75
C LYS A 116 -1.45 -2.49 -9.89
N SER A 117 -2.15 -1.54 -9.27
CA SER A 117 -1.50 -0.52 -8.45
C SER A 117 -0.83 -1.12 -7.21
N SER A 118 -1.41 -2.14 -6.61
CA SER A 118 -0.79 -2.88 -5.50
C SER A 118 0.52 -3.56 -5.91
N ALA A 119 0.56 -4.14 -7.11
CA ALA A 119 1.79 -4.73 -7.65
C ALA A 119 2.87 -3.67 -7.90
N GLU A 120 2.50 -2.50 -8.38
CA GLU A 120 3.42 -1.37 -8.56
C GLU A 120 4.01 -0.91 -7.22
N VAL A 121 3.19 -0.84 -6.16
CA VAL A 121 3.66 -0.52 -4.79
C VAL A 121 4.66 -1.57 -4.31
N GLN A 122 4.39 -2.85 -4.47
CA GLN A 122 5.31 -3.92 -4.07
C GLN A 122 6.65 -3.83 -4.79
N GLN A 123 6.63 -3.51 -6.08
CA GLN A 123 7.86 -3.29 -6.85
C GLN A 123 8.63 -2.08 -6.34
N ALA A 124 7.94 -0.99 -6.04
CA ALA A 124 8.56 0.22 -5.51
C ALA A 124 9.15 0.00 -4.11
N GLU A 125 8.46 -0.74 -3.24
CA GLU A 125 8.97 -1.13 -1.92
C GLU A 125 10.24 -1.99 -2.02
N THR A 126 10.24 -2.96 -2.93
CA THR A 126 11.41 -3.81 -3.18
C THR A 126 12.60 -2.99 -3.68
N ALA A 127 12.36 -2.08 -4.61
CA ALA A 127 13.40 -1.20 -5.15
C ALA A 127 13.93 -0.25 -4.08
N LEU A 128 13.05 0.32 -3.24
CA LEU A 128 13.42 1.18 -2.13
C LEU A 128 14.31 0.42 -1.12
N LYS A 129 13.90 -0.79 -0.77
CA LYS A 129 14.68 -1.65 0.12
C LYS A 129 16.09 -1.91 -0.42
N GLN A 130 16.18 -2.25 -1.69
CA GLN A 130 17.48 -2.48 -2.36
C GLN A 130 18.34 -1.21 -2.36
N ALA A 131 17.76 -0.05 -2.59
CA ALA A 131 18.46 1.22 -2.58
C ALA A 131 18.98 1.59 -1.19
N VAL A 132 18.24 1.28 -0.13
CA VAL A 132 18.62 1.55 1.26
C VAL A 132 19.69 0.55 1.75
N GLU A 133 19.60 -0.71 1.36
CA GLU A 133 20.51 -1.78 1.77
C GLU A 133 21.82 -1.81 0.93
N GLY A 134 21.77 -1.24 -0.24
CA GLY A 134 22.91 -1.17 -1.18
C GLY A 134 23.94 -0.16 -0.77
#